data_50a74653d659233eb6805ce0192f9d92
#
_entry.id   50a74653d659233eb6805ce0192f9d92
#
_cell.length_a   1.000
_cell.length_b   1.000
_cell.length_c   1.000
_cell.angle_alpha   90.00
_cell.angle_beta   90.00
_cell.angle_gamma   90.00
#
_symmetry.space_group_name_H-M   'P 1'
#
loop_
_entity.id
_entity.type
_entity.pdbx_description
1 polymer ?
#
loop_
_entity_poly.entity_id
_entity_poly.type
_entity_poly.pdbx_seq_one_letter_code
_entity_poly.pdbx_strand_id
1 'polypeptide(L)'
;MIEILFYNSKRIPIMCWSGFLLNDNKENTLYFKVKAEKSIFIVSTVCKTCCKDLLAFEKHIQLLYEERVNKVTFASSDGLLRIELKREEYGRIKQYFFIME
;
A
#
# COMPACT_ATOMS: atom_id res chain seq x y z
N MET A 1 5.81 -12.73 -12.40
CA MET A 1 4.80 -11.71 -12.06
C MET A 1 5.01 -11.30 -10.62
N ILE A 2 5.04 -10.02 -10.35
CA ILE A 2 5.24 -9.49 -9.00
C ILE A 2 3.88 -9.13 -8.41
N GLU A 3 3.63 -9.60 -7.20
CA GLU A 3 2.45 -9.25 -6.43
C GLU A 3 2.85 -8.85 -5.02
N ILE A 4 2.17 -7.85 -4.48
CA ILE A 4 2.33 -7.46 -3.08
C ILE A 4 1.00 -7.73 -2.38
N LEU A 5 1.03 -8.56 -1.36
CA LEU A 5 -0.15 -8.97 -0.62
C LEU A 5 -0.15 -8.37 0.78
N PHE A 6 -1.30 -7.86 1.16
CA PHE A 6 -1.53 -7.35 2.51
C PHE A 6 -2.50 -8.28 3.23
N TYR A 7 -2.15 -8.70 4.43
CA TYR A 7 -2.89 -9.69 5.20
C TYR A 7 -3.50 -9.07 6.45
N ASN A 8 -4.64 -9.60 6.87
CA ASN A 8 -5.19 -9.27 8.17
C ASN A 8 -4.53 -10.12 9.28
N SER A 9 -4.97 -9.95 10.54
CA SER A 9 -4.42 -10.68 11.68
C SER A 9 -4.66 -12.21 11.60
N LYS A 10 -5.61 -12.64 10.80
CA LYS A 10 -5.91 -14.06 10.56
C LYS A 10 -5.17 -14.64 9.36
N ARG A 11 -4.21 -13.88 8.80
CA ARG A 11 -3.44 -14.24 7.61
C ARG A 11 -4.27 -14.43 6.35
N ILE A 12 -5.41 -13.74 6.27
CA ILE A 12 -6.24 -13.73 5.09
C ILE A 12 -5.85 -12.51 4.24
N PRO A 13 -5.57 -12.67 2.93
CA PRO A 13 -5.26 -11.53 2.08
C PRO A 13 -6.46 -10.58 2.00
N ILE A 14 -6.23 -9.29 2.26
CA ILE A 14 -7.27 -8.26 2.22
C ILE A 14 -7.05 -7.25 1.12
N MET A 15 -5.83 -7.16 0.60
CA MET A 15 -5.49 -6.29 -0.52
C MET A 15 -4.34 -6.89 -1.30
N CYS A 16 -4.39 -6.74 -2.61
CA CYS A 16 -3.34 -7.18 -3.52
C CYS A 16 -2.98 -6.06 -4.47
N TRP A 17 -1.68 -5.79 -4.61
CA TRP A 17 -1.13 -4.92 -5.64
C TRP A 17 -0.47 -5.78 -6.69
N SER A 18 -0.84 -5.62 -7.94
CA SER A 18 -0.34 -6.44 -9.04
C SER A 18 -0.28 -5.66 -10.34
N GLY A 19 0.22 -6.30 -11.39
CA GLY A 19 0.25 -5.71 -12.71
C GLY A 19 1.11 -4.46 -12.79
N PHE A 20 2.26 -4.47 -12.13
CA PHE A 20 3.18 -3.34 -12.12
C PHE A 20 3.72 -3.06 -13.52
N LEU A 21 3.59 -1.82 -13.95
CA LEU A 21 4.05 -1.36 -15.24
C LEU A 21 4.79 -0.03 -15.08
N LEU A 22 6.09 -0.05 -15.39
CA LEU A 22 6.93 1.14 -15.34
C LEU A 22 6.81 1.91 -16.65
N ASN A 23 6.54 3.21 -16.56
CA ASN A 23 6.54 4.11 -17.69
C ASN A 23 7.84 4.92 -17.69
N ASP A 24 8.79 4.54 -18.55
CA ASP A 24 10.10 5.16 -18.63
C ASP A 24 10.08 6.59 -19.22
N ASN A 25 8.97 6.95 -19.87
CA ASN A 25 8.88 8.23 -20.58
C ASN A 25 8.52 9.41 -19.68
N LYS A 26 8.14 9.16 -18.42
CA LYS A 26 7.72 10.20 -17.48
C LYS A 26 8.19 9.88 -16.06
N GLU A 27 9.34 10.42 -15.69
CA GLU A 27 9.81 10.51 -14.29
C GLU A 27 9.64 9.24 -13.45
N ASN A 28 9.90 8.06 -14.03
CA ASN A 28 9.79 6.80 -13.30
C ASN A 28 8.40 6.58 -12.69
N THR A 29 7.38 6.88 -13.46
CA THR A 29 6.00 6.62 -13.06
C THR A 29 5.69 5.14 -13.11
N LEU A 30 5.10 4.63 -12.04
CA LEU A 30 4.70 3.23 -11.90
C LEU A 30 3.19 3.16 -11.83
N TYR A 31 2.61 2.28 -12.66
CA TYR A 31 1.19 1.94 -12.62
C TYR A 31 1.02 0.57 -12.00
N PHE A 32 -0.01 0.36 -11.22
CA PHE A 32 -0.32 -0.94 -10.64
C PHE A 32 -1.81 -1.06 -10.34
N LYS A 33 -2.28 -2.30 -10.33
CA LYS A 33 -3.67 -2.61 -9.98
C LYS A 33 -3.76 -2.87 -8.49
N VAL A 34 -4.76 -2.27 -7.85
CA VAL A 34 -5.09 -2.50 -6.46
C VAL A 34 -6.44 -3.20 -6.41
N LYS A 35 -6.47 -4.34 -5.75
CA LYS A 35 -7.71 -5.05 -5.46
C LYS A 35 -7.81 -5.24 -3.96
N ALA A 36 -8.90 -4.77 -3.37
CA ALA A 36 -9.15 -4.91 -1.94
C ALA A 36 -10.51 -5.55 -1.69
N GLU A 37 -10.57 -6.37 -0.67
CA GLU A 37 -11.80 -7.06 -0.26
C GLU A 37 -12.09 -6.77 1.19
N LYS A 38 -13.34 -6.40 1.47
CA LYS A 38 -13.84 -6.23 2.84
C LYS A 38 -15.27 -6.73 2.91
N SER A 39 -15.49 -7.79 3.66
CA SER A 39 -16.79 -8.48 3.73
C SER A 39 -17.22 -8.93 2.33
N ILE A 40 -18.39 -8.47 1.87
CA ILE A 40 -18.91 -8.79 0.54
C ILE A 40 -18.48 -7.78 -0.54
N PHE A 41 -17.74 -6.73 -0.14
CA PHE A 41 -17.32 -5.67 -1.06
C PHE A 41 -15.96 -5.98 -1.66
N ILE A 42 -15.86 -5.83 -2.97
CA ILE A 42 -14.61 -5.94 -3.72
C ILE A 42 -14.42 -4.62 -4.46
N VAL A 43 -13.28 -3.98 -4.22
CA VAL A 43 -12.91 -2.73 -4.89
C VAL A 43 -11.66 -2.98 -5.71
N SER A 44 -11.65 -2.54 -6.97
CA SER A 44 -10.52 -2.68 -7.86
C SER A 44 -10.28 -1.37 -8.60
N THR A 45 -9.05 -0.90 -8.61
CA THR A 45 -8.67 0.32 -9.32
C THR A 45 -7.23 0.23 -9.81
N VAL A 46 -6.88 1.07 -10.78
CA VAL A 46 -5.50 1.22 -11.25
C VAL A 46 -4.93 2.48 -10.64
N CYS A 47 -3.82 2.36 -9.93
CA CYS A 47 -3.16 3.47 -9.28
C CYS A 47 -1.87 3.85 -9.99
N LYS A 48 -1.49 5.11 -9.83
CA LYS A 48 -0.27 5.68 -10.38
C LYS A 48 0.56 6.25 -9.24
N THR A 49 1.84 5.92 -9.20
CA THR A 49 2.75 6.47 -8.21
C THR A 49 4.12 6.73 -8.80
N CYS A 50 4.91 7.55 -8.12
CA CYS A 50 6.32 7.74 -8.43
C CYS A 50 7.14 6.64 -7.74
N CYS A 51 8.14 6.09 -8.43
CA CYS A 51 9.01 5.07 -7.84
C CYS A 51 9.69 5.56 -6.56
N LYS A 52 10.04 6.83 -6.47
CA LYS A 52 10.64 7.41 -5.27
C LYS A 52 9.71 7.30 -4.06
N ASP A 53 8.42 7.53 -4.26
CA ASP A 53 7.44 7.45 -3.19
C ASP A 53 7.26 6.02 -2.69
N LEU A 54 7.30 5.07 -3.60
CA LEU A 54 7.21 3.65 -3.24
C LEU A 54 8.45 3.20 -2.45
N LEU A 55 9.64 3.63 -2.87
CA LEU A 55 10.88 3.34 -2.15
C LEU A 55 10.90 4.01 -0.77
N ALA A 56 10.39 5.22 -0.66
CA ALA A 56 10.25 5.90 0.63
C ALA A 56 9.30 5.15 1.55
N PHE A 57 8.21 4.63 1.01
CA PHE A 57 7.26 3.83 1.77
C PHE A 57 7.92 2.56 2.33
N GLU A 58 8.72 1.87 1.51
CA GLU A 58 9.48 0.70 1.94
C GLU A 58 10.39 1.03 3.14
N LYS A 59 11.14 2.13 3.05
CA LYS A 59 12.01 2.58 4.13
C LYS A 59 11.21 2.93 5.40
N HIS A 60 10.08 3.59 5.25
CA HIS A 60 9.23 3.95 6.38
C HIS A 60 8.64 2.72 7.06
N ILE A 61 8.28 1.70 6.30
CA ILE A 61 7.83 0.42 6.87
C ILE A 61 8.93 -0.20 7.72
N GLN A 62 10.17 -0.17 7.24
CA GLN A 62 11.30 -0.68 8.00
C GLN A 62 11.48 0.08 9.32
N LEU A 63 11.37 1.41 9.31
CA LEU A 63 11.42 2.22 10.52
C LEU A 63 10.28 1.89 11.48
N LEU A 64 9.11 1.56 10.96
CA LEU A 64 7.98 1.15 11.79
C LEU A 64 8.28 -0.18 12.49
N TYR A 65 8.85 -1.16 11.79
CA TYR A 65 9.26 -2.43 12.39
C TYR A 65 10.36 -2.26 13.43
N GLU A 66 11.26 -1.31 13.23
CA GLU A 66 12.35 -1.00 14.15
C GLU A 66 11.90 -0.13 15.34
N GLU A 67 10.61 0.17 15.44
CA GLU A 67 10.02 0.97 16.51
C GLU A 67 10.54 2.41 16.56
N ARG A 68 11.08 2.91 15.44
CA ARG A 68 11.57 4.28 15.34
C ARG A 68 10.49 5.30 15.04
N VAL A 69 9.39 4.83 14.42
CA VAL A 69 8.21 5.64 14.14
C VAL A 69 6.97 4.85 14.54
N ASN A 70 5.89 5.55 14.83
CA ASN A 70 4.63 4.93 15.24
C ASN A 70 3.59 4.86 14.12
N LYS A 71 3.82 5.58 13.04
CA LYS A 71 2.86 5.70 11.95
C LYS A 71 3.59 5.88 10.63
N VAL A 72 3.05 5.23 9.59
CA VAL A 72 3.53 5.36 8.22
C VAL A 72 2.33 5.56 7.32
N THR A 73 2.43 6.49 6.38
CA THR A 73 1.37 6.76 5.41
C THR A 73 1.94 6.70 4.00
N PHE A 74 1.21 6.05 3.11
CA PHE A 74 1.49 6.06 1.67
C PHE A 74 0.26 6.58 0.95
N ALA A 75 0.47 7.42 -0.05
CA ALA A 75 -0.59 7.86 -0.94
C ALA A 75 -0.10 7.78 -2.38
N SER A 76 -0.92 7.20 -3.27
CA SER A 76 -0.59 7.21 -4.69
C SER A 76 -0.65 8.64 -5.25
N SER A 77 0.12 8.89 -6.32
CA SER A 77 0.22 10.23 -6.91
C SER A 77 -1.12 10.74 -7.45
N ASP A 78 -1.99 9.81 -7.87
CA ASP A 78 -3.33 10.15 -8.38
C ASP A 78 -4.38 10.28 -7.29
N GLY A 79 -4.02 10.03 -6.03
CA GLY A 79 -4.92 10.14 -4.89
C GLY A 79 -5.95 9.02 -4.77
N LEU A 80 -5.87 7.99 -5.59
CA LEU A 80 -6.85 6.89 -5.58
C LEU A 80 -6.62 5.88 -4.47
N LEU A 81 -5.41 5.80 -3.95
CA LEU A 81 -5.05 4.88 -2.88
C LEU A 81 -4.33 5.62 -1.76
N ARG A 82 -4.74 5.36 -0.54
CA ARG A 82 -4.03 5.80 0.65
C ARG A 82 -3.97 4.67 1.65
N ILE A 83 -2.80 4.44 2.22
CA ILE A 83 -2.58 3.43 3.26
C ILE A 83 -1.99 4.10 4.48
N GLU A 84 -2.50 3.73 5.63
CA GLU A 84 -1.95 4.16 6.91
C GLU A 84 -1.66 2.92 7.74
N LEU A 85 -0.40 2.80 8.20
CA LEU A 85 0.03 1.76 9.12
C LEU A 85 0.35 2.43 10.45
N LYS A 86 -0.31 2.00 11.51
CA LYS A 86 -0.15 2.59 12.83
C LYS A 86 0.18 1.53 13.86
N ARG A 87 1.22 1.79 14.65
CA ARG A 87 1.55 0.94 15.79
C ARG A 87 0.61 1.25 16.94
N GLU A 88 -0.02 0.22 17.47
CA GLU A 88 -0.89 0.32 18.63
C GLU A 88 -0.25 -0.36 19.84
N GLU A 89 -0.95 -0.35 20.96
CA GLU A 89 -0.51 -1.01 22.19
C GLU A 89 -0.16 -2.48 21.91
N TYR A 90 0.80 -3.00 22.67
CA TYR A 90 1.29 -4.40 22.54
C TYR A 90 1.98 -4.71 21.20
N GLY A 91 2.46 -3.70 20.48
CA GLY A 91 3.21 -3.88 19.25
C GLY A 91 2.39 -4.26 18.04
N ARG A 92 1.07 -4.21 18.12
CA ARG A 92 0.20 -4.48 16.97
C ARG A 92 0.29 -3.36 15.96
N ILE A 93 0.29 -3.71 14.68
CA ILE A 93 0.25 -2.75 13.58
C ILE A 93 -1.13 -2.81 12.96
N LYS A 94 -1.86 -1.70 13.01
CA LYS A 94 -3.17 -1.57 12.43
C LYS A 94 -3.06 -0.93 11.04
N GLN A 95 -3.82 -1.46 10.08
CA GLN A 95 -3.78 -1.04 8.68
C GLN A 95 -5.11 -0.40 8.30
N TYR A 96 -5.03 0.79 7.71
CA TYR A 96 -6.19 1.50 7.19
C TYR A 96 -6.01 1.72 5.70
N PHE A 97 -7.00 1.39 4.90
CA PHE A 97 -6.98 1.57 3.45
C PHE A 97 -8.11 2.49 3.03
N PHE A 98 -7.77 3.43 2.16
CA PHE A 98 -8.75 4.31 1.52
C PHE A 98 -8.55 4.18 0.01
N ILE A 99 -9.55 3.65 -0.68
CA ILE A 99 -9.50 3.44 -2.13
C ILE A 99 -10.67 4.19 -2.74
N MET A 100 -10.37 5.03 -3.72
CA MET A 100 -11.37 5.77 -4.47
C MET A 100 -11.49 5.17 -5.87
N GLU A 101 -12.70 5.00 -6.32
CA GLU A 101 -12.98 4.57 -7.69
C GLU A 101 -13.14 5.76 -8.63
#